data_f94e221234b5a8d66874a1ead8d36983
#
_entry.id   f94e221234b5a8d66874a1ead8d36983
#
_cell.length_a   1.000
_cell.length_b   1.000
_cell.length_c   1.000
_cell.angle_alpha   90.00
_cell.angle_beta   90.00
_cell.angle_gamma   90.00
#
_symmetry.space_group_name_H-M   'P 1'
#
loop_
_entity.id
_entity.type
_entity.pdbx_description
1 polymer ?
#
loop_
_entity_poly.entity_id
_entity_poly.type
_entity_poly.pdbx_seq_one_letter_code
_entity_poly.pdbx_strand_id
1 'polypeptide(L)'
;NKKSLDEIEDRLKYWPKARKALALRREMGKTSNKKYSAMLQCVCNDGRIHGLLQFYGAARTGRWAGRLVQVQNLPQNHLIDLDYARHLVKGGDLEEFEICYANVTQVLSELIRTAFVAAPGHTLHVCDFSAIEARVIAWIAGESWVLDTFRSGGDIYCSTASKMFGVPVEKHGQNA
;
A
#
# COMPACT_ATOMS: atom_id res chain seq x y z
N ASN A 1 1.37 -6.31 18.80
CA ASN A 1 0.33 -5.45 18.27
C ASN A 1 0.84 -4.01 18.16
N LYS A 2 0.48 -3.26 17.10
CA LYS A 2 1.00 -1.90 16.87
C LYS A 2 0.66 -0.97 18.05
N LYS A 3 -0.57 -1.04 18.58
CA LYS A 3 -1.02 -0.27 19.74
C LYS A 3 -0.19 -0.50 20.99
N SER A 4 0.20 -1.75 21.27
CA SER A 4 1.03 -2.06 22.46
C SER A 4 2.47 -1.55 22.31
N LEU A 5 2.97 -1.37 21.11
CA LEU A 5 4.30 -0.78 20.88
C LEU A 5 4.29 0.75 21.07
N ASP A 6 3.23 1.41 20.63
CA ASP A 6 3.07 2.85 20.82
C ASP A 6 2.92 3.19 22.32
N GLU A 7 2.18 2.39 23.09
CA GLU A 7 2.07 2.51 24.56
C GLU A 7 3.42 2.28 25.28
N ILE A 8 4.24 1.34 24.80
CA ILE A 8 5.57 1.08 25.36
C ILE A 8 6.53 2.24 25.01
N GLU A 9 6.43 2.80 23.83
CA GLU A 9 7.24 3.91 23.38
C GLU A 9 7.00 5.16 24.26
N ASP A 10 5.76 5.45 24.64
CA ASP A 10 5.41 6.51 25.57
C ASP A 10 5.98 6.26 26.99
N ARG A 11 5.92 5.01 27.46
CA ARG A 11 6.51 4.63 28.76
C ARG A 11 8.03 4.73 28.79
N LEU A 12 8.70 4.60 27.63
CA LEU A 12 10.14 4.70 27.49
C LEU A 12 10.65 6.15 27.29
N LYS A 13 9.77 7.16 27.45
CA LYS A 13 10.13 8.57 27.29
C LYS A 13 11.38 9.00 28.08
N TYR A 14 11.55 8.45 29.27
CA TYR A 14 12.69 8.74 30.17
C TYR A 14 13.91 7.83 29.97
N TRP A 15 13.84 6.89 28.98
CA TRP A 15 14.90 5.91 28.72
C TRP A 15 15.37 6.00 27.27
N PRO A 16 16.17 7.01 26.89
CA PRO A 16 16.48 7.28 25.49
C PRO A 16 17.17 6.11 24.76
N LYS A 17 18.03 5.35 25.45
CA LYS A 17 18.68 4.17 24.87
C LYS A 17 17.67 3.04 24.57
N ALA A 18 16.75 2.78 25.48
CA ALA A 18 15.72 1.77 25.29
C ALA A 18 14.74 2.18 24.19
N ARG A 19 14.35 3.45 24.13
CA ARG A 19 13.51 4.00 23.05
C ARG A 19 14.20 3.87 21.69
N LYS A 20 15.49 4.20 21.60
CA LYS A 20 16.27 4.03 20.36
C LYS A 20 16.36 2.56 19.94
N ALA A 21 16.60 1.64 20.87
CA ALA A 21 16.64 0.21 20.60
C ALA A 21 15.29 -0.31 20.09
N LEU A 22 14.16 0.15 20.67
CA LEU A 22 12.82 -0.20 20.22
C LEU A 22 12.52 0.33 18.81
N ALA A 23 12.91 1.58 18.52
CA ALA A 23 12.76 2.18 17.20
C ALA A 23 13.55 1.39 16.14
N LEU A 24 14.81 1.06 16.41
CA LEU A 24 15.64 0.26 15.52
C LEU A 24 15.05 -1.14 15.30
N ARG A 25 14.55 -1.80 16.34
CA ARG A 25 13.90 -3.09 16.21
C ARG A 25 12.62 -3.00 15.36
N ARG A 26 11.86 -1.92 15.48
CA ARG A 26 10.66 -1.66 14.67
C ARG A 26 11.03 -1.47 13.19
N GLU A 27 12.10 -0.74 12.91
CA GLU A 27 12.62 -0.57 11.55
C GLU A 27 13.12 -1.89 10.95
N MET A 28 13.92 -2.65 11.69
CA MET A 28 14.38 -3.98 11.26
C MET A 28 13.24 -4.97 11.03
N GLY A 29 12.11 -4.80 11.72
CA GLY A 29 10.91 -5.60 11.59
C GLY A 29 10.07 -5.29 10.35
N LYS A 30 10.39 -4.24 9.58
CA LYS A 30 9.65 -3.91 8.35
C LYS A 30 9.82 -5.01 7.30
N THR A 31 8.75 -5.76 7.08
CA THR A 31 8.75 -6.88 6.14
C THR A 31 8.80 -6.44 4.66
N SER A 32 8.46 -5.17 4.38
CA SER A 32 8.48 -4.63 3.02
C SER A 32 9.86 -4.68 2.39
N ASN A 33 10.93 -4.33 3.13
CA ASN A 33 12.29 -4.34 2.59
C ASN A 33 12.82 -5.75 2.28
N LYS A 34 12.28 -6.78 2.96
CA LYS A 34 12.59 -8.19 2.64
C LYS A 34 12.10 -8.60 1.26
N LYS A 35 11.19 -7.82 0.66
CA LYS A 35 10.69 -8.07 -0.70
C LYS A 35 11.77 -7.92 -1.76
N TYR A 36 12.76 -7.04 -1.55
CA TYR A 36 13.89 -6.93 -2.48
C TYR A 36 14.67 -8.23 -2.56
N SER A 37 15.00 -8.83 -1.41
CA SER A 37 15.67 -10.14 -1.39
C SER A 37 14.79 -11.24 -2.00
N ALA A 38 13.49 -11.23 -1.73
CA ALA A 38 12.56 -12.16 -2.35
C ALA A 38 12.49 -12.00 -3.87
N MET A 39 12.49 -10.75 -4.38
CA MET A 39 12.55 -10.49 -5.82
C MET A 39 13.82 -11.06 -6.43
N LEU A 40 14.98 -10.77 -5.84
CA LEU A 40 16.27 -11.28 -6.34
C LEU A 40 16.34 -12.81 -6.37
N GLN A 41 15.76 -13.48 -5.38
CA GLN A 41 15.72 -14.94 -5.32
C GLN A 41 14.76 -15.56 -6.34
N CYS A 42 13.78 -14.80 -6.81
CA CYS A 42 12.75 -15.28 -7.74
C CYS A 42 12.99 -14.86 -9.20
N VAL A 43 14.00 -14.03 -9.46
CA VAL A 43 14.33 -13.61 -10.83
C VAL A 43 14.79 -14.82 -11.64
N CYS A 44 14.15 -15.02 -12.79
CA CYS A 44 14.49 -16.04 -13.77
C CYS A 44 15.61 -15.57 -14.71
N ASN A 45 16.11 -16.47 -15.55
CA ASN A 45 17.21 -16.20 -16.49
C ASN A 45 16.89 -15.09 -17.52
N ASP A 46 15.62 -14.81 -17.76
CA ASP A 46 15.14 -13.74 -18.63
C ASP A 46 15.03 -12.36 -17.93
N GLY A 47 15.50 -12.27 -16.68
CA GLY A 47 15.43 -11.05 -15.87
C GLY A 47 14.03 -10.72 -15.33
N ARG A 48 13.09 -11.67 -15.40
CA ARG A 48 11.69 -11.49 -14.96
C ARG A 48 11.34 -12.43 -13.83
N ILE A 49 10.26 -12.13 -13.15
CA ILE A 49 9.65 -12.98 -12.13
C ILE A 49 8.34 -13.53 -12.67
N HIS A 50 8.22 -14.84 -12.75
CA HIS A 50 7.05 -15.54 -13.20
C HIS A 50 6.26 -16.15 -12.03
N GLY A 51 4.96 -16.43 -12.23
CA GLY A 51 4.13 -17.12 -11.24
C GLY A 51 3.78 -16.28 -10.01
N LEU A 52 3.74 -14.94 -10.12
CA LEU A 52 3.43 -14.02 -9.03
C LEU A 52 1.99 -14.12 -8.52
N LEU A 53 1.08 -14.67 -9.32
CA LEU A 53 -0.34 -14.74 -9.01
C LEU A 53 -0.86 -16.17 -9.17
N GLN A 54 -1.74 -16.57 -8.26
CA GLN A 54 -2.45 -17.85 -8.31
C GLN A 54 -3.94 -17.57 -8.49
N PHE A 55 -4.51 -18.14 -9.56
CA PHE A 55 -5.96 -18.13 -9.78
C PHE A 55 -6.67 -18.88 -8.65
N TYR A 56 -7.75 -18.31 -8.13
CA TYR A 56 -8.54 -18.88 -7.04
C TYR A 56 -7.70 -19.23 -5.77
N GLY A 57 -6.57 -18.55 -5.57
CA GLY A 57 -5.64 -18.86 -4.47
C GLY A 57 -6.17 -18.55 -3.07
N ALA A 58 -7.14 -17.64 -2.96
CA ALA A 58 -7.86 -17.35 -1.72
C ALA A 58 -9.14 -18.21 -1.65
N ALA A 59 -9.02 -19.43 -1.17
CA ALA A 59 -10.06 -20.47 -1.20
C ALA A 59 -11.44 -20.01 -0.65
N ARG A 60 -11.47 -19.13 0.36
CA ARG A 60 -12.74 -18.63 0.97
C ARG A 60 -13.47 -17.62 0.09
N THR A 61 -12.77 -16.87 -0.73
CA THR A 61 -13.35 -15.73 -1.48
C THR A 61 -13.23 -15.89 -3.00
N GLY A 62 -12.51 -16.91 -3.48
CA GLY A 62 -12.24 -17.10 -4.89
C GLY A 62 -11.33 -16.05 -5.53
N ARG A 63 -10.74 -15.15 -4.74
CA ARG A 63 -9.86 -14.10 -5.23
C ARG A 63 -8.51 -14.65 -5.67
N TRP A 64 -7.84 -13.95 -6.58
CA TRP A 64 -6.45 -14.18 -6.88
C TRP A 64 -5.59 -14.01 -5.62
N ALA A 65 -4.66 -14.92 -5.39
CA ALA A 65 -3.67 -14.80 -4.32
C ALA A 65 -2.30 -14.48 -4.89
N GLY A 66 -1.56 -13.61 -4.20
CA GLY A 66 -0.16 -13.34 -4.50
C GLY A 66 0.74 -14.46 -4.02
N ARG A 67 1.71 -14.78 -4.85
CA ARG A 67 2.77 -15.73 -4.54
C ARG A 67 4.12 -15.04 -4.57
N LEU A 68 5.15 -15.70 -4.05
CA LEU A 68 6.52 -15.22 -4.04
C LEU A 68 6.62 -13.82 -3.41
N VAL A 69 6.61 -12.78 -4.22
CA VAL A 69 6.73 -11.39 -3.78
C VAL A 69 5.45 -10.84 -3.14
N GLN A 70 4.28 -11.44 -3.44
CA GLN A 70 2.95 -10.97 -2.98
C GLN A 70 2.69 -9.50 -3.35
N VAL A 71 2.64 -9.23 -4.63
CA VAL A 71 2.58 -7.89 -5.22
C VAL A 71 1.44 -7.00 -4.71
N GLN A 72 0.28 -7.60 -4.35
CA GLN A 72 -0.87 -6.87 -3.82
C GLN A 72 -0.65 -6.29 -2.41
N ASN A 73 0.36 -6.78 -1.67
CA ASN A 73 0.70 -6.34 -0.32
C ASN A 73 1.89 -5.37 -0.28
N LEU A 74 2.27 -4.81 -1.40
CA LEU A 74 3.35 -3.84 -1.46
C LEU A 74 2.85 -2.46 -1.02
N PRO A 75 3.67 -1.68 -0.28
CA PRO A 75 3.32 -0.33 0.13
C PRO A 75 2.98 0.58 -1.05
N GLN A 76 2.12 1.55 -0.79
CA GLN A 76 1.93 2.65 -1.73
C GLN A 76 3.12 3.61 -1.63
N ASN A 77 3.35 4.33 -2.73
CA ASN A 77 4.35 5.37 -2.79
C ASN A 77 3.72 6.73 -2.45
N HIS A 78 4.34 7.45 -1.52
CA HIS A 78 3.96 8.80 -1.11
C HIS A 78 5.12 9.79 -1.26
N LEU A 79 6.24 9.35 -1.86
CA LEU A 79 7.40 10.20 -2.10
C LEU A 79 7.09 11.24 -3.17
N ILE A 80 7.36 12.51 -2.85
CA ILE A 80 7.19 13.63 -3.78
C ILE A 80 8.29 13.61 -4.85
N ASP A 81 9.49 13.19 -4.47
CA ASP A 81 10.72 13.18 -5.27
C ASP A 81 11.15 11.75 -5.68
N LEU A 82 10.18 10.97 -6.12
CA LEU A 82 10.35 9.55 -6.45
C LEU A 82 11.55 9.24 -7.36
N ASP A 83 11.72 10.06 -8.42
CA ASP A 83 12.78 9.83 -9.40
C ASP A 83 14.17 10.13 -8.85
N TYR A 84 14.27 11.13 -7.97
CA TYR A 84 15.52 11.42 -7.27
C TYR A 84 15.89 10.30 -6.30
N ALA A 85 14.94 9.85 -5.48
CA ALA A 85 15.15 8.73 -4.57
C ALA A 85 15.59 7.45 -5.32
N ARG A 86 15.00 7.18 -6.49
CA ARG A 86 15.43 6.07 -7.37
C ARG A 86 16.84 6.26 -7.91
N HIS A 87 17.20 7.48 -8.27
CA HIS A 87 18.54 7.81 -8.77
C HIS A 87 19.60 7.52 -7.71
N LEU A 88 19.39 7.98 -6.49
CA LEU A 88 20.30 7.72 -5.37
C LEU A 88 20.48 6.22 -5.08
N VAL A 89 19.37 5.48 -5.02
CA VAL A 89 19.44 4.00 -4.82
C VAL A 89 20.20 3.32 -5.94
N LYS A 90 20.03 3.73 -7.19
CA LYS A 90 20.76 3.17 -8.34
C LYS A 90 22.23 3.55 -8.32
N GLY A 91 22.57 4.74 -7.85
CA GLY A 91 23.94 5.21 -7.68
C GLY A 91 24.70 4.42 -6.60
N GLY A 92 23.99 3.86 -5.64
CA GLY A 92 24.58 3.07 -4.55
C GLY A 92 25.28 3.93 -3.48
N ASP A 93 25.10 5.24 -3.52
CA ASP A 93 25.65 6.16 -2.51
C ASP A 93 24.73 6.20 -1.28
N LEU A 94 25.09 5.40 -0.28
CA LEU A 94 24.32 5.33 0.96
C LEU A 94 24.46 6.59 1.80
N GLU A 95 25.62 7.24 1.77
CA GLU A 95 25.90 8.46 2.57
C GLU A 95 25.02 9.61 2.07
N GLU A 96 24.99 9.84 0.75
CA GLU A 96 24.11 10.85 0.16
C GLU A 96 22.63 10.53 0.44
N PHE A 97 22.26 9.26 0.38
CA PHE A 97 20.88 8.84 0.66
C PHE A 97 20.48 9.10 2.13
N GLU A 98 21.37 8.84 3.10
CA GLU A 98 21.14 9.11 4.52
C GLU A 98 21.09 10.60 4.84
N ILE A 99 21.84 11.44 4.10
CA ILE A 99 21.78 12.91 4.22
C ILE A 99 20.42 13.43 3.74
N CYS A 100 19.93 12.91 2.60
CA CYS A 100 18.68 13.38 1.99
C CYS A 100 17.43 12.86 2.69
N TYR A 101 17.48 11.67 3.28
CA TYR A 101 16.31 11.01 3.85
C TYR A 101 16.55 10.53 5.28
N ALA A 102 15.83 11.12 6.22
CA ALA A 102 15.90 10.76 7.64
C ALA A 102 15.54 9.30 7.96
N ASN A 103 14.72 8.67 7.10
CA ASN A 103 14.29 7.28 7.26
C ASN A 103 14.46 6.49 5.96
N VAL A 104 15.68 6.02 5.75
CA VAL A 104 16.09 5.22 4.58
C VAL A 104 15.19 3.99 4.39
N THR A 105 14.88 3.27 5.46
CA THR A 105 14.06 2.04 5.37
C THR A 105 12.64 2.32 4.94
N GLN A 106 12.09 3.49 5.28
CA GLN A 106 10.76 3.91 4.82
C GLN A 106 10.80 4.22 3.33
N VAL A 107 11.77 5.00 2.89
CA VAL A 107 11.94 5.37 1.47
C VAL A 107 12.15 4.12 0.61
N LEU A 108 13.02 3.21 1.01
CA LEU A 108 13.20 1.93 0.32
C LEU A 108 11.89 1.12 0.24
N SER A 109 11.10 1.13 1.31
CA SER A 109 9.79 0.47 1.30
C SER A 109 8.84 1.06 0.26
N GLU A 110 8.83 2.37 0.08
CA GLU A 110 7.98 3.06 -0.89
C GLU A 110 8.48 2.92 -2.33
N LEU A 111 9.78 2.77 -2.52
CA LEU A 111 10.39 2.54 -3.84
C LEU A 111 10.13 1.16 -4.44
N ILE A 112 9.64 0.21 -3.64
CA ILE A 112 9.56 -1.20 -4.05
C ILE A 112 8.72 -1.42 -5.32
N ARG A 113 7.64 -0.65 -5.50
CA ARG A 113 6.78 -0.72 -6.70
C ARG A 113 7.47 -0.26 -7.96
N THR A 114 8.51 0.55 -7.84
CA THR A 114 9.28 1.04 -9.00
C THR A 114 10.15 -0.03 -9.64
N ALA A 115 10.29 -1.20 -8.99
CA ALA A 115 10.94 -2.37 -9.59
C ALA A 115 10.10 -3.02 -10.70
N PHE A 116 8.78 -2.73 -10.76
CA PHE A 116 7.93 -3.22 -11.83
C PHE A 116 8.02 -2.30 -13.04
N VAL A 117 8.61 -2.81 -14.09
CA VAL A 117 8.78 -2.09 -15.36
C VAL A 117 8.15 -2.88 -16.49
N ALA A 118 7.59 -2.17 -17.47
CA ALA A 118 7.11 -2.80 -18.69
C ALA A 118 8.28 -3.36 -19.50
N ALA A 119 8.02 -4.42 -20.27
CA ALA A 119 8.99 -4.89 -21.26
C ALA A 119 9.24 -3.81 -22.34
N PRO A 120 10.39 -3.82 -23.02
CA PRO A 120 10.63 -2.92 -24.14
C PRO A 120 9.47 -2.97 -25.15
N GLY A 121 8.97 -1.80 -25.56
CA GLY A 121 7.82 -1.68 -26.46
C GLY A 121 6.46 -1.95 -25.83
N HIS A 122 6.37 -2.13 -24.51
CA HIS A 122 5.11 -2.36 -23.77
C HIS A 122 4.87 -1.26 -22.74
N THR A 123 3.62 -1.09 -22.35
CA THR A 123 3.19 -0.15 -21.31
C THR A 123 2.35 -0.89 -20.27
N LEU A 124 2.49 -0.53 -18.99
CA LEU A 124 1.63 -1.02 -17.92
C LEU A 124 0.39 -0.14 -17.83
N HIS A 125 -0.78 -0.76 -18.01
CA HIS A 125 -2.07 -0.13 -17.76
C HIS A 125 -2.58 -0.60 -16.41
N VAL A 126 -2.84 0.36 -15.49
CA VAL A 126 -3.32 0.07 -14.14
C VAL A 126 -4.71 0.65 -13.98
N CYS A 127 -5.70 -0.22 -13.81
CA CYS A 127 -7.10 0.15 -13.63
C CYS A 127 -7.69 -0.64 -12.46
N ASP A 128 -8.57 0.00 -11.70
CA ASP A 128 -9.33 -0.64 -10.64
C ASP A 128 -10.81 -0.24 -10.72
N PHE A 129 -11.68 -1.19 -10.39
CA PHE A 129 -13.11 -0.92 -10.28
C PHE A 129 -13.42 -0.34 -8.91
N SER A 130 -13.70 0.94 -8.86
CA SER A 130 -14.06 1.62 -7.61
C SER A 130 -15.31 0.98 -6.99
N ALA A 131 -15.17 0.50 -5.75
CA ALA A 131 -16.24 -0.08 -4.92
C ALA A 131 -17.07 -1.18 -5.63
N ILE A 132 -16.43 -2.07 -6.39
CA ILE A 132 -17.12 -3.08 -7.24
C ILE A 132 -18.07 -3.97 -6.43
N GLU A 133 -17.67 -4.39 -5.23
CA GLU A 133 -18.51 -5.23 -4.37
C GLU A 133 -19.82 -4.53 -3.99
N ALA A 134 -19.74 -3.24 -3.59
CA ALA A 134 -20.92 -2.45 -3.26
C ALA A 134 -21.84 -2.24 -4.48
N ARG A 135 -21.27 -2.04 -5.65
CA ARG A 135 -22.06 -1.92 -6.91
C ARG A 135 -22.79 -3.21 -7.25
N VAL A 136 -22.10 -4.34 -7.18
CA VAL A 136 -22.68 -5.65 -7.49
C VAL A 136 -23.75 -6.04 -6.48
N ILE A 137 -23.51 -5.84 -5.19
CA ILE A 137 -24.49 -6.13 -4.14
C ILE A 137 -25.74 -5.27 -4.32
N ALA A 138 -25.56 -3.96 -4.54
CA ALA A 138 -26.69 -3.05 -4.78
C ALA A 138 -27.51 -3.43 -6.03
N TRP A 139 -26.82 -3.86 -7.09
CA TRP A 139 -27.49 -4.33 -8.30
C TRP A 139 -28.31 -5.60 -8.06
N ILE A 140 -27.74 -6.59 -7.36
CA ILE A 140 -28.43 -7.85 -7.03
C ILE A 140 -29.62 -7.58 -6.08
N ALA A 141 -29.45 -6.68 -5.11
CA ALA A 141 -30.47 -6.34 -4.12
C ALA A 141 -31.56 -5.40 -4.67
N GLY A 142 -31.39 -4.83 -5.87
CA GLY A 142 -32.30 -3.85 -6.44
C GLY A 142 -32.27 -2.47 -5.77
N GLU A 143 -31.17 -2.13 -5.06
CA GLU A 143 -30.97 -0.88 -4.32
C GLU A 143 -30.69 0.30 -5.27
N SER A 144 -31.74 0.87 -5.84
CA SER A 144 -31.62 1.92 -6.87
C SER A 144 -30.85 3.16 -6.40
N TRP A 145 -31.07 3.62 -5.16
CA TRP A 145 -30.41 4.80 -4.65
C TRP A 145 -28.88 4.66 -4.57
N VAL A 146 -28.38 3.46 -4.28
CA VAL A 146 -26.93 3.17 -4.28
C VAL A 146 -26.40 3.24 -5.71
N LEU A 147 -27.11 2.64 -6.65
CA LEU A 147 -26.73 2.66 -8.06
C LEU A 147 -26.77 4.09 -8.64
N ASP A 148 -27.76 4.89 -8.25
CA ASP A 148 -27.88 6.27 -8.68
C ASP A 148 -26.77 7.15 -8.08
N THR A 149 -26.39 6.91 -6.81
CA THR A 149 -25.22 7.55 -6.21
C THR A 149 -23.94 7.28 -7.03
N PHE A 150 -23.73 6.04 -7.45
CA PHE A 150 -22.57 5.70 -8.29
C PHE A 150 -22.65 6.30 -9.70
N ARG A 151 -23.85 6.36 -10.32
CA ARG A 151 -24.04 6.99 -11.64
C ARG A 151 -23.78 8.47 -11.64
N SER A 152 -24.14 9.15 -10.55
CA SER A 152 -23.87 10.58 -10.36
C SER A 152 -22.45 10.91 -9.94
N GLY A 153 -21.58 9.90 -9.74
CA GLY A 153 -20.22 10.09 -9.25
C GLY A 153 -20.14 10.43 -7.76
N GLY A 154 -21.20 10.21 -7.00
CA GLY A 154 -21.26 10.46 -5.57
C GLY A 154 -20.42 9.46 -4.75
N ASP A 155 -20.07 9.87 -3.53
CA ASP A 155 -19.41 9.00 -2.55
C ASP A 155 -20.45 8.20 -1.77
N ILE A 156 -20.39 6.88 -1.88
CA ILE A 156 -21.35 5.98 -1.23
C ILE A 156 -21.26 6.03 0.30
N TYR A 157 -20.06 6.27 0.86
CA TYR A 157 -19.89 6.38 2.31
C TYR A 157 -20.56 7.65 2.85
N CYS A 158 -20.34 8.78 2.20
CA CYS A 158 -21.02 10.04 2.53
C CYS A 158 -22.53 9.93 2.38
N SER A 159 -23.00 9.33 1.28
CA SER A 159 -24.44 9.14 1.03
C SER A 159 -25.09 8.21 2.06
N THR A 160 -24.40 7.15 2.45
CA THR A 160 -24.86 6.22 3.50
C THR A 160 -24.91 6.92 4.86
N ALA A 161 -23.84 7.62 5.23
CA ALA A 161 -23.77 8.37 6.49
C ALA A 161 -24.86 9.46 6.54
N SER A 162 -25.07 10.19 5.45
CA SER A 162 -26.15 11.18 5.36
C SER A 162 -27.53 10.59 5.63
N LYS A 163 -27.80 9.41 5.10
CA LYS A 163 -29.06 8.69 5.36
C LYS A 163 -29.16 8.17 6.79
N MET A 164 -28.05 7.68 7.36
CA MET A 164 -28.05 7.16 8.74
C MET A 164 -28.25 8.27 9.78
N PHE A 165 -27.62 9.40 9.58
CA PHE A 165 -27.65 10.50 10.55
C PHE A 165 -28.70 11.57 10.25
N GLY A 166 -29.35 11.53 9.10
CA GLY A 166 -30.36 12.50 8.69
C GLY A 166 -29.81 13.90 8.40
N VAL A 167 -28.51 14.04 8.20
CA VAL A 167 -27.81 15.28 7.88
C VAL A 167 -26.88 15.09 6.69
N PRO A 168 -26.66 16.11 5.85
CA PRO A 168 -25.69 16.01 4.77
C PRO A 168 -24.27 15.75 5.33
N VAL A 169 -23.64 14.70 4.87
CA VAL A 169 -22.24 14.35 5.20
C VAL A 169 -21.39 14.48 3.95
N GLU A 170 -20.28 15.18 4.07
CA GLU A 170 -19.33 15.41 2.99
C GLU A 170 -17.95 14.92 3.42
N LYS A 171 -17.12 14.55 2.44
CA LYS A 171 -15.77 14.00 2.69
C LYS A 171 -14.83 15.01 3.36
N HIS A 172 -15.06 16.29 3.14
CA HIS A 172 -14.32 17.41 3.72
C HIS A 172 -15.31 18.49 4.07
N GLY A 173 -15.51 18.81 5.35
CA GLY A 173 -16.49 19.81 5.78
C GLY A 173 -16.84 19.69 7.26
N GLN A 174 -17.87 20.43 7.67
CA GLN A 174 -18.34 20.50 9.06
C GLN A 174 -18.88 19.14 9.57
N ASN A 175 -19.33 18.28 8.67
CA ASN A 175 -19.88 16.93 8.95
C ASN A 175 -19.06 15.85 8.22
N ALA A 176 -17.73 15.96 8.21
CA ALA A 176 -16.83 14.97 7.61
C ALA A 176 -16.55 13.80 8.57
#